data_ea0876f860639dede95aff81e51c359d
#
_entry.id   ea0876f860639dede95aff81e51c359d
#
_cell.length_a   1.000
_cell.length_b   1.000
_cell.length_c   1.000
_cell.angle_alpha   90.00
_cell.angle_beta   90.00
_cell.angle_gamma   90.00
#
_symmetry.space_group_name_H-M   'P 1'
#
loop_
_entity.id
_entity.type
_entity.pdbx_description
1 polymer ?
#
loop_
_entity_poly.entity_id
_entity_poly.type
_entity_poly.pdbx_seq_one_letter_code
_entity_poly.pdbx_strand_id
1 'polypeptide(L)'
;CYLQLTALTPRSAITGLLCLFLLLSYSFVFAPESQALSAAQVPTVVETDTGPVASAEVLFEQNCAGCHANGGNVIRRGKNLKQRAMERNGYGDVGAIASIITNGKGIMSAYGDRLNEEEISAIAQYVHQQSESGW
;
A
#
# COMPACT_ATOMS: atom_id res chain seq x y z
N CYS A 1 49.53 14.96 -54.49
CA CYS A 1 48.20 14.25 -54.48
C CYS A 1 48.38 12.83 -54.02
N TYR A 2 48.13 12.56 -52.74
CA TYR A 2 48.05 11.18 -52.24
C TYR A 2 46.62 10.88 -51.85
N LEU A 3 45.96 10.01 -52.61
CA LEU A 3 44.69 9.39 -52.22
C LEU A 3 45.01 8.36 -51.11
N GLN A 4 44.56 8.64 -49.92
CA GLN A 4 44.51 7.61 -48.86
C GLN A 4 43.21 6.83 -48.98
N LEU A 5 43.32 5.62 -49.50
CA LEU A 5 42.26 4.62 -49.35
C LEU A 5 42.29 4.12 -47.91
N THR A 6 41.38 4.60 -47.06
CA THR A 6 41.14 4.02 -45.76
C THR A 6 40.39 2.70 -45.96
N ALA A 7 41.09 1.61 -45.72
CA ALA A 7 40.50 0.27 -45.71
C ALA A 7 39.44 0.15 -44.60
N LEU A 8 38.18 -0.11 -44.96
CA LEU A 8 37.14 -0.48 -44.02
C LEU A 8 37.54 -1.77 -43.33
N THR A 9 37.87 -1.73 -42.08
CA THR A 9 38.16 -2.91 -41.28
C THR A 9 36.87 -3.71 -41.04
N PRO A 10 36.90 -5.06 -41.13
CA PRO A 10 35.69 -5.92 -40.98
C PRO A 10 35.02 -5.79 -39.61
N ARG A 11 35.71 -5.19 -38.64
CA ARG A 11 35.15 -4.91 -37.30
C ARG A 11 34.01 -3.91 -37.32
N SER A 12 34.01 -2.94 -38.21
CA SER A 12 32.97 -1.89 -38.30
C SER A 12 31.64 -2.45 -38.86
N ALA A 13 31.70 -3.44 -39.72
CA ALA A 13 30.52 -4.08 -40.33
C ALA A 13 29.75 -4.95 -39.32
N ILE A 14 30.47 -5.65 -38.44
CA ILE A 14 29.86 -6.49 -37.39
C ILE A 14 29.15 -5.67 -36.34
N THR A 15 29.74 -4.51 -35.95
CA THR A 15 29.12 -3.62 -34.97
C THR A 15 27.83 -2.99 -35.48
N GLY A 16 27.78 -2.61 -36.77
CA GLY A 16 26.58 -2.09 -37.42
C GLY A 16 25.44 -3.09 -37.50
N LEU A 17 25.78 -4.38 -37.80
CA LEU A 17 24.79 -5.45 -37.90
C LEU A 17 24.21 -5.81 -36.53
N LEU A 18 25.03 -5.77 -35.46
CA LEU A 18 24.59 -6.03 -34.08
C LEU A 18 23.62 -4.95 -33.58
N CYS A 19 23.89 -3.68 -33.87
CA CYS A 19 22.98 -2.58 -33.53
C CYS A 19 21.64 -2.65 -34.25
N LEU A 20 21.66 -3.08 -35.55
CA LEU A 20 20.43 -3.25 -36.32
C LEU A 20 19.54 -4.38 -35.77
N PHE A 21 20.16 -5.49 -35.35
CA PHE A 21 19.44 -6.60 -34.71
C PHE A 21 18.84 -6.19 -33.33
N LEU A 22 19.55 -5.41 -32.52
CA LEU A 22 19.05 -4.94 -31.25
C LEU A 22 17.88 -3.96 -31.40
N LEU A 23 17.90 -3.12 -32.43
CA LEU A 23 16.80 -2.19 -32.72
C LEU A 23 15.55 -2.89 -33.24
N LEU A 24 15.71 -3.95 -34.03
CA LEU A 24 14.59 -4.76 -34.55
C LEU A 24 13.96 -5.64 -33.47
N SER A 25 14.75 -6.13 -32.49
CA SER A 25 14.21 -6.90 -31.35
C SER A 25 13.47 -6.03 -30.34
N TYR A 26 13.81 -4.73 -30.22
CA TYR A 26 13.12 -3.81 -29.32
C TYR A 26 11.71 -3.42 -29.81
N SER A 27 11.47 -3.48 -31.12
CA SER A 27 10.17 -3.15 -31.71
C SER A 27 9.11 -4.24 -31.51
N PHE A 28 9.51 -5.47 -31.11
CA PHE A 28 8.57 -6.58 -30.98
C PHE A 28 7.97 -6.73 -29.57
N VAL A 29 8.52 -6.02 -28.56
CA VAL A 29 8.07 -6.12 -27.15
C VAL A 29 7.00 -5.11 -26.80
N PHE A 30 6.77 -4.10 -27.67
CA PHE A 30 5.75 -3.06 -27.44
C PHE A 30 4.58 -3.19 -28.44
N ALA A 31 3.96 -4.36 -28.52
CA ALA A 31 2.62 -4.45 -29.09
C ALA A 31 1.62 -4.08 -27.98
N PRO A 32 0.78 -3.06 -28.14
CA PRO A 32 -0.33 -2.84 -27.24
C PRO A 32 -1.32 -3.99 -27.45
N GLU A 33 -1.38 -4.88 -26.46
CA GLU A 33 -2.40 -5.90 -26.38
C GLU A 33 -3.74 -5.19 -26.18
N SER A 34 -4.48 -5.02 -27.28
CA SER A 34 -5.88 -4.61 -27.25
C SER A 34 -6.67 -5.74 -26.59
N GLN A 35 -6.78 -5.70 -25.27
CA GLN A 35 -7.70 -6.58 -24.55
C GLN A 35 -9.13 -6.17 -24.93
N ALA A 36 -9.71 -6.99 -25.80
CA ALA A 36 -11.13 -6.98 -26.01
C ALA A 36 -11.83 -7.11 -24.66
N LEU A 37 -12.66 -6.14 -24.31
CA LEU A 37 -13.59 -6.20 -23.18
C LEU A 37 -14.47 -7.44 -23.36
N SER A 38 -14.08 -8.54 -22.74
CA SER A 38 -14.99 -9.63 -22.42
C SER A 38 -15.87 -9.16 -21.27
N ALA A 39 -17.14 -8.91 -21.60
CA ALA A 39 -18.16 -8.67 -20.60
C ALA A 39 -18.37 -9.95 -19.79
N ALA A 40 -17.59 -10.13 -18.73
CA ALA A 40 -17.77 -11.16 -17.73
C ALA A 40 -18.03 -10.49 -16.39
N GLN A 41 -19.32 -10.42 -16.07
CA GLN A 41 -19.93 -10.44 -14.73
C GLN A 41 -19.07 -9.83 -13.61
N VAL A 42 -19.25 -8.52 -13.42
CA VAL A 42 -19.04 -7.86 -12.14
C VAL A 42 -20.01 -8.53 -11.15
N PRO A 43 -19.54 -9.18 -10.08
CA PRO A 43 -20.43 -9.52 -8.98
C PRO A 43 -21.06 -8.21 -8.53
N THR A 44 -22.37 -8.17 -8.52
CA THR A 44 -23.17 -7.06 -8.01
C THR A 44 -22.77 -6.89 -6.54
N VAL A 45 -21.80 -6.05 -6.28
CA VAL A 45 -21.59 -5.50 -4.95
C VAL A 45 -22.83 -4.64 -4.75
N VAL A 46 -23.66 -5.02 -3.81
CA VAL A 46 -24.76 -4.18 -3.32
C VAL A 46 -24.08 -2.89 -2.85
N GLU A 47 -24.14 -1.84 -3.68
CA GLU A 47 -23.86 -0.48 -3.27
C GLU A 47 -24.90 -0.07 -2.24
N THR A 48 -24.63 -0.41 -0.97
CA THR A 48 -25.19 0.35 0.11
C THR A 48 -24.60 1.75 -0.06
N ASP A 49 -25.47 2.73 -0.24
CA ASP A 49 -25.20 4.17 -0.32
C ASP A 49 -24.41 4.61 0.93
N THR A 50 -23.11 4.39 0.88
CA THR A 50 -22.14 4.87 1.86
C THR A 50 -21.20 5.74 1.05
N GLY A 51 -21.31 7.05 1.20
CA GLY A 51 -20.39 8.01 0.62
C GLY A 51 -18.93 7.56 0.82
N PRO A 52 -17.95 8.15 0.14
CA PRO A 52 -16.58 7.64 0.12
C PRO A 52 -16.09 7.45 1.56
N VAL A 53 -15.98 6.18 1.97
CA VAL A 53 -15.45 5.82 3.29
C VAL A 53 -14.04 6.37 3.34
N ALA A 54 -13.76 7.26 4.28
CA ALA A 54 -12.43 7.80 4.48
C ALA A 54 -11.46 6.62 4.69
N SER A 55 -10.27 6.69 4.09
CA SER A 55 -9.31 5.60 4.24
C SER A 55 -8.98 5.37 5.72
N ALA A 56 -8.66 4.13 6.10
CA ALA A 56 -8.34 3.79 7.49
C ALA A 56 -7.21 4.66 8.06
N GLU A 57 -6.25 5.05 7.24
CA GLU A 57 -5.18 5.99 7.60
C GLU A 57 -5.74 7.38 7.97
N VAL A 58 -6.63 7.93 7.14
CA VAL A 58 -7.28 9.22 7.41
C VAL A 58 -8.12 9.17 8.68
N LEU A 59 -8.88 8.09 8.88
CA LEU A 59 -9.66 7.88 10.10
C LEU A 59 -8.75 7.81 11.34
N PHE A 60 -7.62 7.11 11.24
CA PHE A 60 -6.63 7.03 12.31
C PHE A 60 -6.02 8.39 12.61
N GLU A 61 -5.59 9.15 11.61
CA GLU A 61 -5.03 10.49 11.79
C GLU A 61 -6.00 11.44 12.48
N GLN A 62 -7.27 11.40 12.09
CA GLN A 62 -8.29 12.29 12.65
C GLN A 62 -8.68 11.96 14.10
N ASN A 63 -8.68 10.66 14.47
CA ASN A 63 -9.25 10.20 15.72
C ASN A 63 -8.23 9.68 16.74
N CYS A 64 -7.08 9.18 16.29
CA CYS A 64 -6.18 8.38 17.09
C CYS A 64 -4.77 8.99 17.21
N ALA A 65 -4.26 9.63 16.15
CA ALA A 65 -2.88 10.11 16.06
C ALA A 65 -2.53 11.15 17.14
N GLY A 66 -3.50 11.92 17.62
CA GLY A 66 -3.29 12.88 18.71
C GLY A 66 -2.67 12.24 19.97
N CYS A 67 -3.03 10.99 20.26
CA CYS A 67 -2.43 10.21 21.35
C CYS A 67 -1.42 9.16 20.85
N HIS A 68 -1.57 8.66 19.63
CA HIS A 68 -0.84 7.53 19.08
C HIS A 68 0.06 7.87 17.88
N ALA A 69 0.55 9.12 17.80
CA ALA A 69 1.44 9.54 16.74
C ALA A 69 2.64 8.57 16.57
N ASN A 70 2.91 8.16 15.32
CA ASN A 70 3.97 7.21 14.95
C ASN A 70 3.93 5.91 15.79
N GLY A 71 2.72 5.40 16.06
CA GLY A 71 2.52 4.22 16.89
C GLY A 71 2.88 4.39 18.36
N GLY A 72 3.14 5.61 18.81
CA GLY A 72 3.46 5.93 20.19
C GLY A 72 2.26 5.86 21.13
N ASN A 73 2.46 6.38 22.32
CA ASN A 73 1.41 6.78 23.25
C ASN A 73 1.96 7.90 24.13
N VAL A 74 1.43 9.09 23.94
CA VAL A 74 1.94 10.31 24.60
C VAL A 74 1.69 10.33 26.11
N ILE A 75 0.72 9.56 26.60
CA ILE A 75 0.34 9.52 28.00
C ILE A 75 0.97 8.33 28.73
N ARG A 76 0.95 7.13 28.10
CA ARG A 76 1.46 5.89 28.69
C ARG A 76 2.38 5.16 27.72
N ARG A 77 3.67 5.41 27.80
CA ARG A 77 4.69 4.83 26.88
C ARG A 77 4.61 3.31 26.70
N GLY A 78 4.25 2.55 27.76
CA GLY A 78 4.08 1.08 27.70
C GLY A 78 2.80 0.62 27.00
N LYS A 79 1.89 1.53 26.63
CA LYS A 79 0.64 1.27 25.92
C LYS A 79 0.67 1.80 24.49
N ASN A 80 1.86 1.79 23.86
CA ASN A 80 2.03 2.16 22.47
C ASN A 80 1.55 1.04 21.52
N LEU A 81 1.43 1.37 20.23
CA LEU A 81 0.90 0.49 19.18
C LEU A 81 1.98 -0.34 18.48
N LYS A 82 3.18 -0.46 19.07
CA LYS A 82 4.21 -1.35 18.54
C LYS A 82 3.87 -2.80 18.89
N GLN A 83 4.11 -3.72 17.97
CA GLN A 83 3.72 -5.12 18.06
C GLN A 83 3.95 -5.74 19.45
N ARG A 84 5.18 -5.71 19.96
CA ARG A 84 5.51 -6.26 21.29
C ARG A 84 4.71 -5.65 22.44
N ALA A 85 4.34 -4.37 22.35
CA ALA A 85 3.56 -3.73 23.39
C ALA A 85 2.09 -4.14 23.29
N MET A 86 1.56 -4.24 22.08
CA MET A 86 0.19 -4.69 21.84
C MET A 86 0.01 -6.14 22.29
N GLU A 87 0.89 -7.07 21.91
CA GLU A 87 0.87 -8.46 22.33
C GLU A 87 0.89 -8.60 23.85
N ARG A 88 1.84 -7.93 24.54
CA ARG A 88 1.91 -7.95 26.00
C ARG A 88 0.69 -7.39 26.71
N ASN A 89 -0.06 -6.54 26.04
CA ASN A 89 -1.26 -5.92 26.60
C ASN A 89 -2.56 -6.62 26.17
N GLY A 90 -2.47 -7.71 25.38
CA GLY A 90 -3.62 -8.49 24.93
C GLY A 90 -4.35 -7.91 23.72
N TYR A 91 -3.66 -7.09 22.90
CA TYR A 91 -4.18 -6.46 21.68
C TYR A 91 -3.37 -6.85 20.44
N GLY A 92 -2.90 -8.10 20.39
CA GLY A 92 -2.12 -8.64 19.27
C GLY A 92 -2.97 -9.06 18.06
N ASP A 93 -4.28 -8.99 18.13
CA ASP A 93 -5.19 -9.35 17.06
C ASP A 93 -6.18 -8.23 16.73
N VAL A 94 -6.70 -8.26 15.49
CA VAL A 94 -7.60 -7.22 14.96
C VAL A 94 -8.89 -7.10 15.79
N GLY A 95 -9.44 -8.22 16.26
CA GLY A 95 -10.68 -8.22 17.05
C GLY A 95 -10.50 -7.55 18.41
N ALA A 96 -9.39 -7.82 19.10
CA ALA A 96 -9.06 -7.17 20.37
C ALA A 96 -8.82 -5.67 20.18
N ILE A 97 -8.19 -5.26 19.05
CA ILE A 97 -8.00 -3.86 18.69
C ILE A 97 -9.36 -3.19 18.43
N ALA A 98 -10.21 -3.80 17.61
CA ALA A 98 -11.57 -3.29 17.33
C ALA A 98 -12.36 -3.11 18.64
N SER A 99 -12.32 -4.10 19.53
CA SER A 99 -13.00 -4.04 20.82
C SER A 99 -12.54 -2.87 21.70
N ILE A 100 -11.22 -2.60 21.78
CA ILE A 100 -10.74 -1.44 22.58
C ILE A 100 -11.07 -0.11 21.91
N ILE A 101 -11.13 -0.04 20.58
CA ILE A 101 -11.59 1.16 19.86
C ILE A 101 -13.05 1.42 20.18
N THR A 102 -13.91 0.39 20.08
CA THR A 102 -15.34 0.49 20.34
C THR A 102 -15.63 0.95 21.78
N ASN A 103 -15.01 0.26 22.76
CA ASN A 103 -15.39 0.38 24.16
C ASN A 103 -14.52 1.35 24.97
N GLY A 104 -13.36 1.73 24.44
CA GLY A 104 -12.36 2.48 25.19
C GLY A 104 -11.72 1.67 26.33
N LYS A 105 -10.75 2.26 27.02
CA LYS A 105 -10.18 1.69 28.25
C LYS A 105 -9.44 2.75 29.07
N GLY A 106 -9.91 3.00 30.26
CA GLY A 106 -9.32 3.99 31.16
C GLY A 106 -9.40 5.40 30.58
N ILE A 107 -8.24 5.98 30.19
CA ILE A 107 -8.18 7.32 29.58
C ILE A 107 -8.37 7.30 28.05
N MET A 108 -8.37 6.14 27.42
CA MET A 108 -8.71 6.00 26.01
C MET A 108 -10.22 6.03 25.85
N SER A 109 -10.71 7.02 25.12
CA SER A 109 -12.15 7.18 24.87
C SER A 109 -12.72 6.01 24.05
N ALA A 110 -13.99 5.72 24.27
CA ALA A 110 -14.77 4.87 23.38
C ALA A 110 -15.12 5.60 22.08
N TYR A 111 -15.15 4.88 20.98
CA TYR A 111 -15.47 5.41 19.65
C TYR A 111 -16.71 4.76 19.01
N GLY A 112 -17.31 3.76 19.65
CA GLY A 112 -18.50 3.06 19.15
C GLY A 112 -19.70 3.95 18.86
N ASP A 113 -19.82 5.11 19.51
CA ASP A 113 -20.89 6.08 19.25
C ASP A 113 -20.54 7.11 18.16
N ARG A 114 -19.31 7.10 17.65
CA ARG A 114 -18.76 8.11 16.71
C ARG A 114 -18.30 7.53 15.38
N LEU A 115 -17.92 6.27 15.37
CA LEU A 115 -17.47 5.53 14.22
C LEU A 115 -18.38 4.31 14.04
N ASN A 116 -18.71 4.00 12.79
CA ASN A 116 -19.46 2.78 12.49
C ASN A 116 -18.55 1.53 12.56
N GLU A 117 -19.14 0.36 12.44
CA GLU A 117 -18.44 -0.91 12.59
C GLU A 117 -17.37 -1.12 11.49
N GLU A 118 -17.66 -0.70 10.26
CA GLU A 118 -16.75 -0.77 9.13
C GLU A 118 -15.53 0.13 9.34
N GLU A 119 -15.72 1.35 9.81
CA GLU A 119 -14.65 2.29 10.13
C GLU A 119 -13.77 1.79 11.28
N ILE A 120 -14.38 1.24 12.32
CA ILE A 120 -13.67 0.63 13.46
C ILE A 120 -12.84 -0.57 12.99
N SER A 121 -13.43 -1.45 12.16
CA SER A 121 -12.74 -2.59 11.58
C SER A 121 -11.56 -2.16 10.70
N ALA A 122 -11.76 -1.16 9.85
CA ALA A 122 -10.71 -0.61 8.99
C ALA A 122 -9.54 -0.04 9.81
N ILE A 123 -9.83 0.76 10.85
CA ILE A 123 -8.79 1.30 11.74
C ILE A 123 -8.07 0.16 12.47
N ALA A 124 -8.78 -0.85 12.96
CA ALA A 124 -8.18 -1.98 13.66
C ALA A 124 -7.21 -2.77 12.77
N GLN A 125 -7.59 -3.02 11.51
CA GLN A 125 -6.72 -3.66 10.52
C GLN A 125 -5.49 -2.81 10.20
N TYR A 126 -5.67 -1.50 10.00
CA TYR A 126 -4.58 -0.56 9.76
C TYR A 126 -3.58 -0.56 10.92
N VAL A 127 -4.05 -0.45 12.16
CA VAL A 127 -3.21 -0.46 13.37
C VAL A 127 -2.45 -1.79 13.49
N HIS A 128 -3.11 -2.91 13.25
CA HIS A 128 -2.46 -4.23 13.28
C HIS A 128 -1.36 -4.31 12.23
N GLN A 129 -1.63 -3.96 10.99
CA GLN A 129 -0.66 -3.97 9.88
C GLN A 129 0.54 -3.04 10.17
N GLN A 130 0.29 -1.83 10.64
CA GLN A 130 1.35 -0.88 11.00
C GLN A 130 2.18 -1.39 12.18
N SER A 131 1.59 -2.10 13.14
CA SER A 131 2.32 -2.68 14.25
C SER A 131 3.34 -3.74 13.82
N GLU A 132 3.03 -4.50 12.76
CA GLU A 132 3.89 -5.55 12.19
C GLU A 132 4.97 -4.99 11.26
N SER A 133 4.61 -4.03 10.40
CA SER A 133 5.53 -3.42 9.42
C SER A 133 6.45 -2.34 10.01
N GLY A 134 6.06 -1.78 11.13
CA GLY A 134 6.70 -0.64 11.78
C GLY A 134 5.95 0.68 11.51
N TRP A 135 6.02 1.56 12.49
CA TRP A 135 5.43 2.91 12.45
C TRP A 135 6.44 3.93 11.97
#